data_2e5dc7a387c0ce93c3f7fbd208576c31
#
_entry.id   2e5dc7a387c0ce93c3f7fbd208576c31
#
_cell.length_a   1.000
_cell.length_b   1.000
_cell.length_c   1.000
_cell.angle_alpha   90.00
_cell.angle_beta   90.00
_cell.angle_gamma   90.00
#
_symmetry.space_group_name_H-M   'P 1'
#
loop_
_entity.id
_entity.type
_entity.pdbx_description
1 polymer ?
#
loop_
_entity_poly.entity_id
_entity_poly.type
_entity_poly.pdbx_seq_one_letter_code
_entity_poly.pdbx_strand_id
1 'polypeptide(L)'
;GYAMQEVKTDGLTENKNVSIANMLQGKIAGVQIAQSGTGMGGSTRIVMRGLNSLSGNNQPLWVVDGIPINDGTQDQATQWGGTDCAGAASQINPEDIESISVLKGANAAALYGSRAQSGAIIVTTKKGKEGQPLSIEYNGNIDFSMVYSPYDYQNTYAQGTGGVWHLRDTGSWGPRMTGQTVQNWRNALWGDSRYSDYALTPQKDYIKDFYNTGVAYSN
;
A
#
# COMPACT_ATOMS: atom_id res chain seq x y z
N GLY A 1 -13.13 18.69 -26.22
CA GLY A 1 -12.94 18.90 -24.78
C GLY A 1 -11.75 18.14 -24.28
N TYR A 2 -10.76 18.81 -23.74
CA TYR A 2 -9.60 18.16 -23.12
C TYR A 2 -10.05 17.53 -21.81
N ALA A 3 -9.78 16.23 -21.61
CA ALA A 3 -10.04 15.56 -20.35
C ALA A 3 -8.83 15.74 -19.41
N MET A 4 -8.54 17.00 -19.08
CA MET A 4 -7.54 17.40 -18.10
C MET A 4 -8.27 17.91 -16.85
N GLN A 5 -7.82 17.48 -15.70
CA GLN A 5 -8.28 17.99 -14.41
C GLN A 5 -7.05 18.39 -13.59
N GLU A 6 -7.06 19.64 -13.13
CA GLU A 6 -6.01 20.19 -12.27
C GLU A 6 -6.51 20.23 -10.83
N VAL A 7 -5.65 19.81 -9.90
CA VAL A 7 -5.85 19.93 -8.46
C VAL A 7 -4.72 20.79 -7.91
N LYS A 8 -5.08 21.95 -7.35
CA LYS A 8 -4.13 22.85 -6.70
C LYS A 8 -3.83 22.40 -5.29
N THR A 9 -2.67 22.77 -4.77
CA THR A 9 -2.16 22.40 -3.46
C THR A 9 -3.12 22.72 -2.32
N ASP A 10 -3.84 23.85 -2.37
CA ASP A 10 -4.81 24.24 -1.33
C ASP A 10 -5.87 23.15 -1.07
N GLY A 11 -6.24 22.40 -2.12
CA GLY A 11 -7.15 21.26 -1.99
C GLY A 11 -6.48 19.96 -1.52
N LEU A 12 -5.16 19.88 -1.51
CA LEU A 12 -4.42 18.66 -1.12
C LEU A 12 -4.01 18.69 0.35
N THR A 13 -3.81 19.89 0.92
CA THR A 13 -3.29 20.06 2.28
C THR A 13 -4.29 19.77 3.39
N GLU A 14 -5.59 19.69 3.08
CA GLU A 14 -6.63 19.38 4.09
C GLU A 14 -6.52 17.95 4.66
N ASN A 15 -6.02 17.01 3.86
CA ASN A 15 -5.77 15.63 4.29
C ASN A 15 -4.32 15.27 3.95
N LYS A 16 -3.39 15.65 4.80
CA LYS A 16 -1.98 15.29 4.66
C LYS A 16 -1.82 13.79 4.77
N ASN A 17 -1.44 13.15 3.69
CA ASN A 17 -1.07 11.74 3.65
C ASN A 17 0.37 11.64 3.17
N VAL A 18 1.10 10.66 3.65
CA VAL A 18 2.49 10.40 3.26
C VAL A 18 2.62 10.11 1.76
N SER A 19 1.56 9.62 1.11
CA SER A 19 1.56 9.30 -0.32
C SER A 19 0.69 10.27 -1.12
N ILE A 20 1.29 10.90 -2.14
CA ILE A 20 0.60 11.77 -3.11
C ILE A 20 -0.57 11.04 -3.77
N ALA A 21 -0.37 9.77 -4.11
CA ALA A 21 -1.41 8.95 -4.72
C ALA A 21 -2.66 8.90 -3.85
N ASN A 22 -2.48 8.76 -2.54
CA ASN A 22 -3.59 8.71 -1.59
C ASN A 22 -4.29 10.07 -1.42
N MET A 23 -3.54 11.18 -1.52
CA MET A 23 -4.10 12.53 -1.47
C MET A 23 -5.04 12.84 -2.65
N LEU A 24 -4.85 12.16 -3.78
CA LEU A 24 -5.70 12.30 -4.97
C LEU A 24 -7.02 11.52 -4.87
N GLN A 25 -7.15 10.63 -3.89
CA GLN A 25 -8.34 9.80 -3.72
C GLN A 25 -9.58 10.67 -3.48
N GLY A 26 -10.63 10.44 -4.28
CA GLY A 26 -11.88 11.19 -4.20
C GLY A 26 -11.85 12.61 -4.77
N LYS A 27 -10.67 13.15 -5.15
CA LYS A 27 -10.54 14.53 -5.69
C LYS A 27 -10.57 14.59 -7.21
N ILE A 28 -10.37 13.46 -7.88
CA ILE A 28 -10.30 13.40 -9.34
C ILE A 28 -11.37 12.47 -9.87
N ALA A 29 -12.27 12.99 -10.71
CA ALA A 29 -13.33 12.20 -11.32
C ALA A 29 -12.77 11.14 -12.28
N GLY A 30 -13.27 9.88 -12.18
CA GLY A 30 -12.88 8.77 -13.04
C GLY A 30 -11.48 8.21 -12.78
N VAL A 31 -10.91 8.47 -11.61
CA VAL A 31 -9.69 7.86 -11.10
C VAL A 31 -10.04 6.98 -9.90
N GLN A 32 -9.66 5.73 -9.97
CA GLN A 32 -9.77 4.78 -8.86
C GLN A 32 -8.39 4.57 -8.26
N ILE A 33 -8.30 4.74 -6.95
CA ILE A 33 -7.06 4.57 -6.19
C ILE A 33 -7.29 3.48 -5.16
N ALA A 34 -6.51 2.43 -5.24
CA ALA A 34 -6.54 1.31 -4.31
C ALA A 34 -5.16 1.16 -3.67
N GLN A 35 -5.13 1.22 -2.36
CA GLN A 35 -3.94 0.95 -1.57
C GLN A 35 -3.72 -0.56 -1.44
N SER A 36 -2.47 -0.98 -1.40
CA SER A 36 -2.14 -2.35 -1.04
C SER A 36 -2.49 -2.64 0.43
N GLY A 37 -2.92 -3.86 0.70
CA GLY A 37 -3.16 -4.34 2.06
C GLY A 37 -1.90 -4.60 2.88
N THR A 38 -0.71 -4.39 2.31
CA THR A 38 0.58 -4.67 2.95
C THR A 38 0.99 -3.63 4.02
N GLY A 39 0.22 -2.57 4.17
CA GLY A 39 0.44 -1.54 5.20
C GLY A 39 1.16 -0.29 4.68
N MET A 40 1.78 0.46 5.60
CA MET A 40 2.53 1.67 5.26
C MET A 40 3.74 1.32 4.37
N GLY A 41 3.90 2.07 3.28
CA GLY A 41 4.97 1.82 2.31
C GLY A 41 4.62 0.78 1.24
N GLY A 42 3.39 0.25 1.24
CA GLY A 42 2.89 -0.59 0.16
C GLY A 42 2.59 0.19 -1.13
N SER A 43 2.48 -0.53 -2.24
CA SER A 43 2.17 0.08 -3.52
C SER A 43 0.74 0.66 -3.54
N THR A 44 0.54 1.66 -4.36
CA THR A 44 -0.77 2.22 -4.63
C THR A 44 -1.13 1.99 -6.10
N ARG A 45 -2.23 1.33 -6.34
CA ARG A 45 -2.74 1.10 -7.70
C ARG A 45 -3.66 2.24 -8.10
N ILE A 46 -3.32 2.89 -9.21
CA ILE A 46 -4.12 3.96 -9.79
C ILE A 46 -4.64 3.48 -11.14
N VAL A 47 -5.95 3.55 -11.33
CA VAL A 47 -6.61 3.19 -12.59
C VAL A 47 -7.46 4.36 -13.07
N MET A 48 -7.24 4.80 -14.31
CA MET A 48 -7.98 5.90 -14.93
C MET A 48 -8.95 5.37 -15.98
N ARG A 49 -10.26 5.63 -15.80
CA ARG A 49 -11.33 5.23 -16.72
C ARG A 49 -11.43 3.71 -16.98
N GLY A 50 -10.99 2.89 -16.02
CA GLY A 50 -11.02 1.44 -16.14
C GLY A 50 -9.73 0.84 -16.69
N LEU A 51 -9.74 -0.48 -16.88
CA LEU A 51 -8.58 -1.23 -17.37
C LEU A 51 -8.52 -1.15 -18.90
N ASN A 52 -7.40 -0.71 -19.42
CA ASN A 52 -7.17 -0.60 -20.86
C ASN A 52 -6.48 -1.85 -21.44
N SER A 53 -5.79 -2.60 -20.62
CA SER A 53 -5.05 -3.81 -21.01
C SER A 53 -5.34 -4.96 -20.06
N LEU A 54 -5.51 -6.16 -20.60
CA LEU A 54 -5.70 -7.39 -19.83
C LEU A 54 -4.40 -7.95 -19.26
N SER A 55 -3.30 -7.72 -19.95
CA SER A 55 -1.98 -8.28 -19.60
C SER A 55 -0.89 -7.22 -19.36
N GLY A 56 -1.18 -5.96 -19.65
CA GLY A 56 -0.23 -4.86 -19.51
C GLY A 56 -0.42 -4.04 -18.25
N ASN A 57 0.52 -3.14 -18.03
CA ASN A 57 0.44 -2.18 -16.95
C ASN A 57 -0.69 -1.15 -17.23
N ASN A 58 -1.66 -1.07 -16.33
CA ASN A 58 -2.78 -0.13 -16.40
C ASN A 58 -2.55 1.12 -15.53
N GLN A 59 -1.36 1.29 -14.98
CA GLN A 59 -1.01 2.45 -14.15
C GLN A 59 -0.70 3.66 -15.03
N PRO A 60 -1.01 4.89 -14.57
CA PRO A 60 -0.65 6.10 -15.27
C PRO A 60 0.86 6.37 -15.23
N LEU A 61 1.36 7.09 -16.22
CA LEU A 61 2.72 7.60 -16.23
C LEU A 61 2.84 8.78 -15.26
N TRP A 62 3.83 8.76 -14.41
CA TRP A 62 4.18 9.91 -13.58
C TRP A 62 5.17 10.81 -14.30
N VAL A 63 4.91 12.11 -14.26
CA VAL A 63 5.76 13.13 -14.86
C VAL A 63 6.00 14.24 -13.83
N VAL A 64 7.24 14.46 -13.45
CA VAL A 64 7.61 15.51 -12.47
C VAL A 64 8.39 16.59 -13.20
N ASP A 65 7.88 17.80 -13.16
CA ASP A 65 8.46 18.99 -13.86
C ASP A 65 8.82 18.71 -15.33
N GLY A 66 7.97 17.96 -16.02
CA GLY A 66 8.15 17.59 -17.42
C GLY A 66 9.00 16.34 -17.66
N ILE A 67 9.60 15.74 -16.62
CA ILE A 67 10.44 14.55 -16.71
C ILE A 67 9.60 13.32 -16.36
N PRO A 68 9.41 12.36 -17.29
CA PRO A 68 8.73 11.10 -16.99
C PRO A 68 9.57 10.25 -16.03
N ILE A 69 8.96 9.83 -14.93
CA ILE A 69 9.59 8.91 -13.98
C ILE A 69 8.97 7.52 -14.11
N ASN A 70 9.81 6.49 -13.94
CA ASN A 70 9.33 5.12 -13.86
C ASN A 70 8.89 4.84 -12.42
N ASP A 71 7.63 4.50 -12.24
CA ASP A 71 7.08 4.26 -10.90
C ASP A 71 7.58 2.95 -10.25
N GLY A 72 8.37 2.15 -10.97
CA GLY A 72 9.00 0.94 -10.42
C GLY A 72 8.03 -0.16 -9.99
N THR A 73 6.74 -0.01 -10.31
CA THR A 73 5.68 -0.96 -9.91
C THR A 73 5.72 -2.29 -10.68
N GLN A 74 6.76 -2.53 -11.47
CA GLN A 74 6.93 -3.78 -12.23
C GLN A 74 7.29 -4.97 -11.34
N ASP A 75 7.84 -4.71 -10.16
CA ASP A 75 8.27 -5.74 -9.19
C ASP A 75 7.25 -5.96 -8.07
N GLN A 76 5.97 -5.72 -8.34
CA GLN A 76 4.91 -5.97 -7.36
C GLN A 76 4.84 -7.43 -6.96
N ALA A 77 4.53 -7.66 -5.69
CA ALA A 77 4.26 -9.00 -5.19
C ALA A 77 3.17 -9.69 -6.03
N THR A 78 3.45 -10.91 -6.45
CA THR A 78 2.53 -11.77 -7.19
C THR A 78 1.98 -12.85 -6.27
N GLN A 79 1.01 -13.62 -6.73
CA GLN A 79 0.52 -14.80 -5.97
C GLN A 79 1.62 -15.85 -5.68
N TRP A 80 2.76 -15.75 -6.34
CA TRP A 80 3.89 -16.68 -6.19
C TRP A 80 5.00 -16.12 -5.28
N GLY A 81 4.85 -14.91 -4.78
CA GLY A 81 5.81 -14.22 -3.93
C GLY A 81 6.25 -12.87 -4.50
N GLY A 82 7.22 -12.27 -3.86
CA GLY A 82 7.75 -10.95 -4.16
C GLY A 82 7.58 -9.99 -2.99
N THR A 83 8.15 -8.80 -3.12
CA THR A 83 8.04 -7.74 -2.13
C THR A 83 7.21 -6.61 -2.70
N ASP A 84 6.17 -6.18 -1.97
CA ASP A 84 5.39 -5.01 -2.35
C ASP A 84 6.10 -3.75 -1.84
N CYS A 85 6.59 -2.94 -2.75
CA CYS A 85 7.27 -1.68 -2.43
C CYS A 85 6.49 -0.51 -3.01
N ALA A 86 6.50 0.61 -2.31
CA ALA A 86 5.98 1.85 -2.81
C ALA A 86 6.72 2.29 -4.08
N GLY A 87 6.00 2.78 -5.07
CA GLY A 87 6.58 3.28 -6.30
C GLY A 87 7.35 4.59 -6.11
N ALA A 88 8.08 5.02 -7.14
CA ALA A 88 8.86 6.27 -7.12
C ALA A 88 8.02 7.52 -6.81
N ALA A 89 6.75 7.51 -7.17
CA ALA A 89 5.82 8.61 -6.85
C ALA A 89 5.63 8.82 -5.34
N SER A 90 5.83 7.79 -4.51
CA SER A 90 5.74 7.90 -3.06
C SER A 90 6.93 8.66 -2.43
N GLN A 91 8.01 8.81 -3.17
CA GLN A 91 9.23 9.52 -2.72
C GLN A 91 9.14 11.03 -2.94
N ILE A 92 8.11 11.52 -3.66
CA ILE A 92 7.91 12.94 -3.88
C ILE A 92 7.25 13.51 -2.61
N ASN A 93 7.90 14.51 -2.00
CA ASN A 93 7.32 15.18 -0.85
C ASN A 93 6.08 15.99 -1.27
N PRO A 94 4.90 15.71 -0.70
CA PRO A 94 3.68 16.44 -1.02
C PRO A 94 3.76 17.96 -0.78
N GLU A 95 4.60 18.38 0.16
CA GLU A 95 4.78 19.79 0.51
C GLU A 95 5.50 20.59 -0.58
N ASP A 96 6.30 19.91 -1.42
CA ASP A 96 7.03 20.55 -2.53
C ASP A 96 6.16 20.72 -3.79
N ILE A 97 4.90 20.30 -3.77
CA ILE A 97 4.01 20.33 -4.93
C ILE A 97 3.26 21.64 -5.00
N GLU A 98 3.29 22.28 -6.17
CA GLU A 98 2.48 23.45 -6.51
C GLU A 98 1.11 23.02 -7.05
N SER A 99 1.11 22.06 -8.00
CA SER A 99 -0.12 21.55 -8.61
C SER A 99 0.05 20.16 -9.17
N ILE A 100 -1.07 19.44 -9.27
CA ILE A 100 -1.13 18.14 -9.92
C ILE A 100 -2.17 18.21 -11.05
N SER A 101 -1.74 17.91 -12.26
CA SER A 101 -2.59 17.82 -13.43
C SER A 101 -2.73 16.39 -13.91
N VAL A 102 -3.97 15.93 -14.07
CA VAL A 102 -4.24 14.58 -14.53
C VAL A 102 -4.75 14.59 -15.97
N LEU A 103 -3.97 13.97 -16.85
CA LEU A 103 -4.30 13.75 -18.25
C LEU A 103 -4.85 12.35 -18.45
N LYS A 104 -6.05 12.24 -19.01
CA LYS A 104 -6.76 10.97 -19.16
C LYS A 104 -6.63 10.46 -20.60
N GLY A 105 -6.21 9.19 -20.74
CA GLY A 105 -6.27 8.44 -22.00
C GLY A 105 -5.47 9.06 -23.14
N ALA A 106 -6.11 9.24 -24.30
CA ALA A 106 -5.47 9.64 -25.56
C ALA A 106 -4.68 10.95 -25.47
N ASN A 107 -5.10 11.89 -24.63
CA ASN A 107 -4.39 13.16 -24.47
C ASN A 107 -3.02 12.98 -23.82
N ALA A 108 -2.90 12.06 -22.88
CA ALA A 108 -1.63 11.73 -22.27
C ALA A 108 -0.72 11.01 -23.27
N ALA A 109 -1.27 10.08 -24.05
CA ALA A 109 -0.53 9.36 -25.09
C ALA A 109 -0.03 10.29 -26.22
N ALA A 110 -0.78 11.34 -26.56
CA ALA A 110 -0.36 12.32 -27.55
C ALA A 110 0.85 13.15 -27.10
N LEU A 111 1.01 13.39 -25.79
CA LEU A 111 2.12 14.19 -25.24
C LEU A 111 3.32 13.33 -24.85
N TYR A 112 3.10 12.14 -24.30
CA TYR A 112 4.15 11.30 -23.70
C TYR A 112 4.30 9.91 -24.38
N GLY A 113 3.60 9.71 -25.49
CA GLY A 113 3.67 8.48 -26.28
C GLY A 113 2.95 7.29 -25.64
N SER A 114 3.27 6.08 -26.12
CA SER A 114 2.61 4.84 -25.72
C SER A 114 2.71 4.53 -24.22
N ARG A 115 3.75 5.01 -23.55
CA ARG A 115 3.92 4.84 -22.10
C ARG A 115 2.80 5.47 -21.27
N ALA A 116 2.13 6.49 -21.81
CA ALA A 116 1.03 7.20 -21.17
C ALA A 116 -0.35 6.79 -21.68
N GLN A 117 -0.48 5.60 -22.30
CA GLN A 117 -1.77 5.09 -22.82
C GLN A 117 -2.84 4.96 -21.73
N SER A 118 -2.44 4.65 -20.49
CA SER A 118 -3.34 4.55 -19.33
C SER A 118 -3.58 5.90 -18.63
N GLY A 119 -3.03 6.99 -19.18
CA GLY A 119 -3.08 8.32 -18.63
C GLY A 119 -1.73 8.79 -18.09
N ALA A 120 -1.67 10.07 -17.69
CA ALA A 120 -0.50 10.65 -17.04
C ALA A 120 -0.90 11.55 -15.86
N ILE A 121 -0.10 11.50 -14.81
CA ILE A 121 -0.17 12.38 -13.65
C ILE A 121 1.05 13.30 -13.72
N ILE A 122 0.79 14.59 -13.94
CA ILE A 122 1.82 15.60 -14.06
C ILE A 122 1.89 16.34 -12.74
N VAL A 123 3.03 16.27 -12.09
CA VAL A 123 3.35 16.98 -10.85
C VAL A 123 4.22 18.17 -11.18
N THR A 124 3.79 19.35 -10.77
CA THR A 124 4.56 20.58 -10.85
C THR A 124 5.03 20.95 -9.45
N THR A 125 6.33 21.11 -9.28
CA THR A 125 6.89 21.47 -7.98
C THR A 125 6.91 22.98 -7.77
N LYS A 126 6.91 23.40 -6.51
CA LYS A 126 7.03 24.80 -6.11
C LYS A 126 8.35 25.37 -6.58
N LYS A 127 8.33 26.53 -7.18
CA LYS A 127 9.53 27.24 -7.64
C LYS A 127 9.69 28.54 -6.87
N GLY A 128 10.93 28.91 -6.58
CA GLY A 128 11.23 30.22 -6.04
C GLY A 128 10.77 31.34 -6.99
N LYS A 129 10.20 32.38 -6.43
CA LYS A 129 9.77 33.58 -7.19
C LYS A 129 10.77 34.71 -6.93
N GLU A 130 11.24 35.31 -8.01
CA GLU A 130 12.14 36.50 -7.91
C GLU A 130 11.44 37.66 -7.19
N GLY A 131 12.15 38.29 -6.25
CA GLY A 131 11.61 39.43 -5.50
C GLY A 131 10.75 39.08 -4.29
N GLN A 132 10.59 37.82 -3.93
CA GLN A 132 9.93 37.47 -2.67
C GLN A 132 10.89 37.58 -1.50
N PRO A 133 10.43 38.10 -0.33
CA PRO A 133 11.23 38.08 0.90
C PRO A 133 11.46 36.64 1.35
N LEU A 134 12.51 36.43 2.13
CA LEU A 134 12.76 35.15 2.78
C LEU A 134 11.51 34.74 3.60
N SER A 135 10.91 33.62 3.24
CA SER A 135 9.87 33.00 4.02
C SER A 135 10.35 31.63 4.54
N ILE A 136 10.04 31.33 5.78
CA ILE A 136 10.31 30.05 6.40
C ILE A 136 8.97 29.42 6.70
N GLU A 137 8.69 28.29 6.07
CA GLU A 137 7.50 27.49 6.31
C GLU A 137 7.92 26.16 6.94
N TYR A 138 7.31 25.80 8.04
CA TYR A 138 7.54 24.52 8.70
C TYR A 138 6.23 23.73 8.74
N ASN A 139 6.24 22.56 8.12
CA ASN A 139 5.11 21.65 8.11
C ASN A 139 5.53 20.33 8.75
N GLY A 140 4.77 19.84 9.71
CA GLY A 140 5.00 18.57 10.35
C GLY A 140 3.72 17.72 10.34
N ASN A 141 3.88 16.43 10.08
CA ASN A 141 2.80 15.46 10.16
C ASN A 141 3.23 14.21 10.94
N ILE A 142 2.32 13.68 11.75
CA ILE A 142 2.53 12.44 12.49
C ILE A 142 1.35 11.52 12.19
N ASP A 143 1.64 10.36 11.60
CA ASP A 143 0.66 9.33 11.28
C ASP A 143 0.81 8.13 12.21
N PHE A 144 -0.32 7.68 12.73
CA PHE A 144 -0.41 6.44 13.50
C PHE A 144 -1.17 5.40 12.68
N SER A 145 -0.56 4.27 12.41
CA SER A 145 -1.21 3.16 11.73
C SER A 145 -1.34 1.94 12.64
N MET A 146 -2.52 1.37 12.66
CA MET A 146 -2.84 0.18 13.42
C MET A 146 -3.46 -0.86 12.50
N VAL A 147 -3.18 -2.14 12.76
CA VAL A 147 -3.83 -3.22 12.03
C VAL A 147 -5.31 -3.28 12.44
N TYR A 148 -6.16 -3.24 11.44
CA TYR A 148 -7.57 -3.49 11.59
C TYR A 148 -7.88 -4.89 11.02
N SER A 149 -8.31 -5.81 11.87
CA SER A 149 -8.83 -7.12 11.46
C SER A 149 -10.34 -7.12 11.64
N PRO A 150 -11.13 -7.15 10.55
CA PRO A 150 -12.58 -7.21 10.64
C PRO A 150 -13.09 -8.61 10.97
N TYR A 151 -12.21 -9.61 11.00
CA TYR A 151 -12.58 -11.00 11.20
C TYR A 151 -12.38 -11.41 12.66
N ASP A 152 -13.42 -12.00 13.23
CA ASP A 152 -13.34 -12.69 14.51
C ASP A 152 -13.07 -14.18 14.21
N TYR A 153 -11.81 -14.58 14.40
CA TYR A 153 -11.41 -15.96 14.16
C TYR A 153 -11.76 -16.82 15.35
N GLN A 154 -12.21 -18.05 15.07
CA GLN A 154 -12.43 -19.01 16.13
C GLN A 154 -11.14 -19.28 16.92
N ASN A 155 -11.26 -19.39 18.23
CA ASN A 155 -10.15 -19.49 19.16
C ASN A 155 -10.37 -20.60 20.21
N THR A 156 -11.15 -21.60 19.84
CA THR A 156 -11.53 -22.70 20.70
C THR A 156 -10.84 -23.99 20.28
N TYR A 157 -10.70 -24.21 18.99
CA TYR A 157 -10.13 -25.43 18.41
C TYR A 157 -8.80 -25.14 17.73
N ALA A 158 -7.87 -26.08 17.87
CA ALA A 158 -6.56 -26.00 17.25
C ALA A 158 -6.56 -26.48 15.80
N GLN A 159 -5.39 -26.44 15.19
CA GLN A 159 -5.11 -27.04 13.89
C GLN A 159 -5.45 -28.54 13.90
N GLY A 160 -6.08 -28.98 12.81
CA GLY A 160 -6.44 -30.39 12.62
C GLY A 160 -7.86 -30.57 12.12
N THR A 161 -8.29 -31.81 12.03
CA THR A 161 -9.60 -32.21 11.53
C THR A 161 -10.22 -33.28 12.43
N GLY A 162 -11.54 -33.26 12.61
CA GLY A 162 -12.27 -34.27 13.37
C GLY A 162 -11.90 -34.34 14.84
N GLY A 163 -11.44 -33.25 15.46
CA GLY A 163 -11.02 -33.21 16.86
C GLY A 163 -9.62 -33.75 17.12
N VAL A 164 -8.87 -34.10 16.06
CA VAL A 164 -7.50 -34.64 16.17
C VAL A 164 -6.51 -33.60 15.66
N TRP A 165 -5.42 -33.41 16.40
CA TRP A 165 -4.33 -32.56 15.99
C TRP A 165 -3.47 -33.24 14.92
N HIS A 166 -3.19 -32.56 13.85
CA HIS A 166 -2.32 -33.00 12.77
C HIS A 166 -1.28 -31.95 12.42
N LEU A 167 -0.03 -32.36 12.38
CA LEU A 167 1.12 -31.49 12.15
C LEU A 167 1.07 -30.74 10.80
N ARG A 168 0.50 -31.33 9.76
CA ARG A 168 0.47 -30.82 8.39
C ARG A 168 -0.94 -30.49 7.88
N ASP A 169 -1.93 -30.55 8.75
CA ASP A 169 -3.29 -30.23 8.38
C ASP A 169 -3.49 -28.71 8.36
N THR A 170 -4.22 -28.22 7.39
CA THR A 170 -4.64 -26.82 7.27
C THR A 170 -6.01 -26.57 7.90
N GLY A 171 -6.68 -27.62 8.38
CA GLY A 171 -7.98 -27.51 9.03
C GLY A 171 -7.89 -26.80 10.39
N SER A 172 -8.98 -26.15 10.78
CA SER A 172 -9.10 -25.42 12.06
C SER A 172 -10.10 -26.09 13.01
N TRP A 173 -10.31 -27.42 12.85
CA TRP A 173 -11.23 -28.24 13.64
C TRP A 173 -10.52 -29.43 14.28
N GLY A 174 -9.33 -29.20 14.80
CA GLY A 174 -8.57 -30.13 15.61
C GLY A 174 -9.11 -30.24 17.05
N PRO A 175 -8.30 -30.63 18.02
CA PRO A 175 -8.75 -30.76 19.41
C PRO A 175 -9.05 -29.38 20.02
N ARG A 176 -9.95 -29.39 21.02
CA ARG A 176 -10.20 -28.18 21.79
C ARG A 176 -8.93 -27.77 22.53
N MET A 177 -8.61 -26.47 22.50
CA MET A 177 -7.41 -25.95 23.17
C MET A 177 -7.64 -25.86 24.68
N THR A 178 -7.06 -26.77 25.45
CA THR A 178 -7.18 -26.86 26.90
C THR A 178 -5.83 -26.83 27.61
N GLY A 179 -4.76 -26.54 26.90
CA GLY A 179 -3.39 -26.53 27.44
C GLY A 179 -2.62 -27.81 27.19
N GLN A 180 -3.18 -28.77 26.42
CA GLN A 180 -2.47 -30.00 26.06
C GLN A 180 -1.21 -29.68 25.22
N THR A 181 -0.14 -30.44 25.50
CA THR A 181 1.14 -30.30 24.79
C THR A 181 1.07 -30.99 23.44
N VAL A 182 1.53 -30.30 22.40
CA VAL A 182 1.69 -30.83 21.05
C VAL A 182 3.10 -30.61 20.57
N GLN A 183 3.53 -31.46 19.64
CA GLN A 183 4.85 -31.40 19.07
C GLN A 183 5.03 -30.17 18.22
N ASN A 184 6.16 -29.49 18.38
CA ASN A 184 6.50 -28.34 17.53
C ASN A 184 6.81 -28.82 16.11
N TRP A 185 6.20 -28.20 15.11
CA TRP A 185 6.34 -28.57 13.72
C TRP A 185 7.79 -28.45 13.19
N ARG A 186 8.58 -27.51 13.70
CA ARG A 186 10.00 -27.38 13.33
C ARG A 186 10.84 -28.53 13.87
N ASN A 187 10.58 -28.96 15.12
CA ASN A 187 11.22 -30.09 15.68
C ASN A 187 10.80 -31.38 14.93
N ALA A 188 9.51 -31.53 14.66
CA ALA A 188 8.98 -32.72 14.00
C ALA A 188 9.45 -32.89 12.54
N LEU A 189 9.59 -31.78 11.79
CA LEU A 189 9.95 -31.85 10.37
C LEU A 189 11.44 -31.79 10.10
N TRP A 190 12.18 -31.07 10.92
CA TRP A 190 13.61 -30.79 10.70
C TRP A 190 14.52 -31.31 11.80
N GLY A 191 13.97 -31.93 12.85
CA GLY A 191 14.75 -32.41 13.98
C GLY A 191 15.45 -31.33 14.78
N ASP A 192 14.94 -30.09 14.69
CA ASP A 192 15.55 -28.96 15.36
C ASP A 192 15.14 -28.88 16.83
N SER A 193 15.99 -29.43 17.67
CA SER A 193 15.78 -29.52 19.13
C SER A 193 15.71 -28.17 19.85
N ARG A 194 16.05 -27.08 19.18
CA ARG A 194 15.90 -25.73 19.76
C ARG A 194 14.43 -25.34 19.95
N TYR A 195 13.52 -25.99 19.23
CA TYR A 195 12.10 -25.75 19.33
C TYR A 195 11.42 -26.86 20.14
N SER A 196 11.14 -26.58 21.41
CA SER A 196 10.40 -27.47 22.27
C SER A 196 8.93 -27.59 21.89
N ASP A 197 8.31 -28.67 22.33
CA ASP A 197 6.86 -28.83 22.27
C ASP A 197 6.16 -27.70 23.01
N TYR A 198 4.95 -27.36 22.59
CA TYR A 198 4.22 -26.22 23.15
C TYR A 198 2.79 -26.58 23.55
N ALA A 199 2.25 -25.84 24.52
CA ALA A 199 0.88 -26.00 24.97
C ALA A 199 -0.11 -25.35 24.03
N LEU A 200 -1.16 -26.06 23.65
CA LEU A 200 -2.28 -25.52 22.87
C LEU A 200 -3.17 -24.65 23.77
N THR A 201 -2.91 -23.36 23.72
CA THR A 201 -3.69 -22.36 24.45
C THR A 201 -4.40 -21.41 23.50
N PRO A 202 -5.61 -20.95 23.81
CA PRO A 202 -6.30 -19.95 23.01
C PRO A 202 -5.48 -18.66 22.88
N GLN A 203 -5.35 -18.16 21.65
CA GLN A 203 -4.62 -16.91 21.33
C GLN A 203 -5.62 -15.89 20.79
N LYS A 204 -6.23 -15.11 21.67
CA LYS A 204 -7.34 -14.22 21.29
C LYS A 204 -6.96 -13.13 20.29
N ASP A 205 -5.81 -12.52 20.48
CA ASP A 205 -5.41 -11.33 19.76
C ASP A 205 -4.17 -11.54 18.88
N TYR A 206 -3.92 -12.79 18.46
CA TYR A 206 -2.68 -13.19 17.77
C TYR A 206 -2.36 -12.34 16.52
N ILE A 207 -3.38 -11.80 15.81
CA ILE A 207 -3.16 -10.89 14.69
C ILE A 207 -2.69 -9.52 15.20
N LYS A 208 -3.34 -8.99 16.23
CA LYS A 208 -2.97 -7.68 16.81
C LYS A 208 -1.62 -7.75 17.52
N ASP A 209 -1.36 -8.86 18.22
CA ASP A 209 -0.11 -9.08 18.96
C ASP A 209 1.09 -9.26 18.02
N PHE A 210 0.85 -9.68 16.78
CA PHE A 210 1.90 -9.81 15.77
C PHE A 210 2.36 -8.46 15.20
N TYR A 211 1.48 -7.47 15.19
CA TYR A 211 1.76 -6.15 14.62
C TYR A 211 1.94 -5.10 15.71
N ASN A 212 2.91 -4.23 15.53
CA ASN A 212 3.05 -3.03 16.34
C ASN A 212 2.33 -1.86 15.68
N THR A 213 1.93 -0.88 16.50
CA THR A 213 1.46 0.40 15.97
C THR A 213 2.59 1.07 15.19
N GLY A 214 2.37 1.31 13.91
CA GLY A 214 3.29 2.08 13.08
C GLY A 214 3.18 3.56 13.41
N VAL A 215 4.31 4.23 13.54
CA VAL A 215 4.37 5.69 13.67
C VAL A 215 5.25 6.21 12.55
N ALA A 216 4.71 7.09 11.74
CA ALA A 216 5.46 7.80 10.71
C ALA A 216 5.39 9.30 11.01
N TYR A 217 6.50 9.97 10.79
CA TYR A 217 6.58 11.43 10.86
C TYR A 217 7.23 11.96 9.59
N SER A 218 6.70 13.08 9.10
CA SER A 218 7.28 13.83 7.99
C SER A 218 7.36 15.31 8.36
N ASN A 219 8.39 15.95 7.92
CA ASN A 219 8.65 17.38 8.08
C ASN A 219 9.24 17.96 6.79
#